data_29ee413d7e2991dfbd73d194fe771308
#
_entry.id   29ee413d7e2991dfbd73d194fe771308
#
_cell.length_a   1.000
_cell.length_b   1.000
_cell.length_c   1.000
_cell.angle_alpha   90.00
_cell.angle_beta   90.00
_cell.angle_gamma   90.00
#
_symmetry.space_group_name_H-M   'P 1'
#
loop_
_entity.id
_entity.type
_entity.pdbx_description
1 polymer ?
#
loop_
_entity_poly.entity_id
_entity_poly.type
_entity_poly.pdbx_seq_one_letter_code
_entity_poly.pdbx_strand_id
1 'polypeptide(L)'
;AALANREKVSDKDYNAVFWFSISFSAVLYILLYSSAPLIAKFYDTPELTSLARFSFLSFFIASFGIAPRALLFRNLKVKENTIISLSSLFLSGIVGIILAANGFAYWGLAIQTMTFVVIGTALNWYFAHWKPSFRIDFSPIREMFGFSSKMLITQVFIIINQNLFSVLLGKFYTKQ
;
A
#
# COMPACT_ATOMS: atom_id res chain seq x y z
N ALA A 1 0.82 10.75 7.11
CA ALA A 1 1.40 11.43 8.29
C ALA A 1 1.84 12.87 7.97
N ALA A 2 2.64 13.14 6.91
CA ALA A 2 3.15 14.48 6.60
C ALA A 2 2.04 15.52 6.33
N LEU A 3 1.03 15.18 5.52
CA LEU A 3 -0.13 16.05 5.26
C LEU A 3 -1.01 16.28 6.50
N ALA A 4 -1.06 15.34 7.43
CA ALA A 4 -1.88 15.46 8.64
C ALA A 4 -1.29 16.46 9.65
N ASN A 5 0.04 16.64 9.65
CA ASN A 5 0.74 17.50 10.62
C ASN A 5 0.95 18.95 10.14
N ARG A 6 0.56 19.28 8.92
CA ARG A 6 0.72 20.65 8.39
C ARG A 6 -0.50 21.50 8.75
N GLU A 7 -0.32 22.69 9.34
CA GLU A 7 -1.41 23.57 9.78
C GLU A 7 -2.30 24.03 8.61
N LYS A 8 -1.72 24.37 7.48
CA LYS A 8 -2.45 24.76 6.27
C LYS A 8 -2.04 23.85 5.11
N VAL A 9 -2.96 23.05 4.60
CA VAL A 9 -2.76 22.20 3.41
C VAL A 9 -3.63 22.72 2.29
N SER A 10 -3.03 22.95 1.14
CA SER A 10 -3.70 23.37 -0.09
C SER A 10 -3.91 22.20 -1.06
N ASP A 11 -4.74 22.38 -2.07
CA ASP A 11 -4.92 21.39 -3.15
C ASP A 11 -3.61 21.08 -3.87
N LYS A 12 -2.67 22.04 -3.90
CA LYS A 12 -1.33 21.83 -4.47
C LYS A 12 -0.54 20.79 -3.68
N ASP A 13 -0.66 20.75 -2.36
CA ASP A 13 0.03 19.79 -1.50
C ASP A 13 -0.50 18.37 -1.74
N TYR A 14 -1.83 18.20 -1.84
CA TYR A 14 -2.43 16.90 -2.18
C TYR A 14 -2.01 16.43 -3.58
N ASN A 15 -1.97 17.35 -4.55
CA ASN A 15 -1.55 17.05 -5.90
C ASN A 15 -0.07 16.64 -5.96
N ALA A 16 0.80 17.35 -5.26
CA ALA A 16 2.22 17.02 -5.15
C ALA A 16 2.43 15.64 -4.55
N VAL A 17 1.76 15.34 -3.42
CA VAL A 17 1.83 14.03 -2.76
C VAL A 17 1.29 12.92 -3.66
N PHE A 18 0.22 13.16 -4.40
CA PHE A 18 -0.35 12.20 -5.35
C PHE A 18 0.66 11.81 -6.43
N TRP A 19 1.18 12.76 -7.17
CA TRP A 19 2.14 12.49 -8.25
C TRP A 19 3.45 11.91 -7.73
N PHE A 20 3.94 12.41 -6.61
CA PHE A 20 5.13 11.83 -5.97
C PHE A 20 4.90 10.37 -5.56
N SER A 21 3.76 10.07 -4.92
CA SER A 21 3.45 8.71 -4.47
C SER A 21 3.35 7.74 -5.64
N ILE A 22 2.71 8.13 -6.74
CA ILE A 22 2.62 7.29 -7.94
C ILE A 22 4.01 7.07 -8.55
N SER A 23 4.79 8.14 -8.74
CA SER A 23 6.13 8.03 -9.33
C SER A 23 7.04 7.17 -8.47
N PHE A 24 7.05 7.38 -7.17
CA PHE A 24 7.85 6.61 -6.23
C PHE A 24 7.42 5.14 -6.17
N SER A 25 6.11 4.88 -6.11
CA SER A 25 5.61 3.51 -6.08
C SER A 25 5.82 2.76 -7.40
N ALA A 26 5.82 3.46 -8.54
CA ALA A 26 6.16 2.86 -9.82
C ALA A 26 7.63 2.39 -9.86
N VAL A 27 8.56 3.25 -9.42
CA VAL A 27 9.98 2.89 -9.30
C VAL A 27 10.16 1.72 -8.33
N LEU A 28 9.51 1.80 -7.17
CA LEU A 28 9.58 0.75 -6.16
C LEU A 28 9.01 -0.58 -6.69
N TYR A 29 7.89 -0.53 -7.41
CA TYR A 29 7.31 -1.72 -8.04
C TYR A 29 8.24 -2.36 -9.05
N ILE A 30 8.93 -1.57 -9.90
CA ILE A 30 9.90 -2.09 -10.86
C ILE A 30 11.06 -2.77 -10.14
N LEU A 31 11.58 -2.16 -9.07
CA LEU A 31 12.66 -2.74 -8.25
C LEU A 31 12.21 -4.05 -7.60
N LEU A 32 11.03 -4.07 -6.98
CA LEU A 32 10.49 -5.26 -6.32
C LEU A 32 10.15 -6.37 -7.33
N TYR A 33 9.59 -6.01 -8.48
CA TYR A 33 9.31 -6.94 -9.58
C TYR A 33 10.58 -7.64 -10.06
N SER A 34 11.67 -6.87 -10.20
CA SER A 34 12.98 -7.40 -10.59
C SER A 34 13.63 -8.24 -9.49
N SER A 35 13.33 -7.95 -8.22
CA SER A 35 13.85 -8.69 -7.06
C SER A 35 13.07 -9.97 -6.75
N ALA A 36 11.86 -10.13 -7.31
CA ALA A 36 11.00 -11.28 -7.01
C ALA A 36 11.68 -12.66 -7.23
N PRO A 37 12.46 -12.89 -8.30
CA PRO A 37 13.18 -14.17 -8.47
C PRO A 37 14.27 -14.40 -7.41
N LEU A 38 14.87 -13.34 -6.85
CA LEU A 38 15.85 -13.46 -5.78
C LEU A 38 15.17 -13.92 -4.48
N ILE A 39 13.98 -13.40 -4.21
CA ILE A 39 13.16 -13.82 -3.06
C ILE A 39 12.76 -15.29 -3.21
N ALA A 40 12.30 -15.70 -4.40
CA ALA A 40 11.92 -17.08 -4.68
C ALA A 40 13.09 -18.04 -4.51
N LYS A 41 14.28 -17.63 -4.96
CA LYS A 41 15.53 -18.41 -4.78
C LYS A 41 15.94 -18.51 -3.31
N PHE A 42 15.75 -17.44 -2.53
CA PHE A 42 16.07 -17.45 -1.10
C PHE A 42 15.21 -18.44 -0.30
N TYR A 43 13.94 -18.63 -0.70
CA TYR A 43 13.01 -19.56 -0.07
C TYR A 43 12.94 -20.94 -0.76
N ASP A 44 13.74 -21.18 -1.81
CA ASP A 44 13.73 -22.39 -2.63
C ASP A 44 12.34 -22.74 -3.19
N THR A 45 11.53 -21.72 -3.50
CA THR A 45 10.14 -21.87 -3.96
C THR A 45 9.91 -21.05 -5.24
N PRO A 46 10.03 -21.64 -6.44
CA PRO A 46 9.89 -20.94 -7.73
C PRO A 46 8.54 -20.22 -7.93
N GLU A 47 7.47 -20.81 -7.42
CA GLU A 47 6.09 -20.28 -7.51
C GLU A 47 5.94 -18.92 -6.82
N LEU A 48 6.80 -18.64 -5.84
CA LEU A 48 6.82 -17.38 -5.09
C LEU A 48 7.14 -16.19 -5.99
N THR A 49 7.82 -16.39 -7.12
CA THR A 49 8.12 -15.31 -8.08
C THR A 49 6.83 -14.67 -8.63
N SER A 50 5.90 -15.48 -9.11
CA SER A 50 4.64 -14.99 -9.68
C SER A 50 3.75 -14.38 -8.60
N LEU A 51 3.68 -15.02 -7.43
CA LEU A 51 2.90 -14.55 -6.30
C LEU A 51 3.42 -13.20 -5.77
N ALA A 52 4.74 -13.07 -5.63
CA ALA A 52 5.39 -11.83 -5.18
C ALA A 52 5.15 -10.69 -6.18
N ARG A 53 5.35 -10.92 -7.48
CA ARG A 53 5.07 -9.93 -8.52
C ARG A 53 3.63 -9.43 -8.49
N PHE A 54 2.67 -10.34 -8.34
CA PHE A 54 1.27 -10.00 -8.21
C PHE A 54 0.99 -9.21 -6.93
N SER A 55 1.55 -9.65 -5.80
CA SER A 55 1.36 -8.97 -4.51
C SER A 55 1.98 -7.58 -4.49
N PHE A 56 3.14 -7.38 -5.13
CA PHE A 56 3.79 -6.07 -5.21
C PHE A 56 2.98 -5.05 -6.03
N LEU A 57 2.15 -5.50 -6.98
CA LEU A 57 1.25 -4.63 -7.72
C LEU A 57 0.26 -3.91 -6.80
N SER A 58 -0.10 -4.51 -5.65
CA SER A 58 -0.98 -3.88 -4.67
C SER A 58 -0.41 -2.56 -4.11
N PHE A 59 0.91 -2.44 -3.95
CA PHE A 59 1.57 -1.20 -3.51
C PHE A 59 1.40 -0.09 -4.54
N PHE A 60 1.53 -0.43 -5.82
CA PHE A 60 1.32 0.54 -6.89
C PHE A 60 -0.13 1.01 -6.93
N ILE A 61 -1.10 0.09 -6.85
CA ILE A 61 -2.53 0.43 -6.80
C ILE A 61 -2.86 1.25 -5.56
N ALA A 62 -2.33 0.90 -4.39
CA ALA A 62 -2.56 1.62 -3.14
C ALA A 62 -2.09 3.09 -3.21
N SER A 63 -1.05 3.39 -4.00
CA SER A 63 -0.52 4.75 -4.15
C SER A 63 -1.54 5.74 -4.70
N PHE A 64 -2.45 5.28 -5.55
CA PHE A 64 -3.55 6.10 -6.07
C PHE A 64 -4.55 6.53 -4.98
N GLY A 65 -4.63 5.78 -3.89
CA GLY A 65 -5.52 6.09 -2.76
C GLY A 65 -4.92 7.01 -1.70
N ILE A 66 -3.60 7.31 -1.74
CA ILE A 66 -2.91 8.04 -0.67
C ILE A 66 -3.47 9.46 -0.49
N ALA A 67 -3.57 10.23 -1.57
CA ALA A 67 -4.06 11.61 -1.49
C ALA A 67 -5.55 11.70 -1.13
N PRO A 68 -6.48 10.95 -1.79
CA PRO A 68 -7.89 10.93 -1.40
C PRO A 68 -8.10 10.50 0.06
N ARG A 69 -7.39 9.48 0.51
CA ARG A 69 -7.46 9.01 1.90
C ARG A 69 -6.96 10.08 2.89
N ALA A 70 -5.87 10.76 2.57
CA ALA A 70 -5.35 11.84 3.41
C ALA A 70 -6.34 13.00 3.53
N LEU A 71 -7.05 13.34 2.44
CA LEU A 71 -8.10 14.35 2.43
C LEU A 71 -9.26 13.96 3.34
N LEU A 72 -9.77 12.73 3.24
CA LEU A 72 -10.85 12.22 4.08
C LEU A 72 -10.46 12.23 5.56
N PHE A 73 -9.24 11.79 5.87
CA PHE A 73 -8.73 11.75 7.24
C PHE A 73 -8.62 13.16 7.84
N ARG A 74 -8.09 14.11 7.06
CA ARG A 74 -7.93 15.49 7.51
C ARG A 74 -9.27 16.20 7.74
N ASN A 75 -10.26 15.92 6.91
CA ASN A 75 -11.60 16.48 7.03
C ASN A 75 -12.45 15.76 8.10
N LEU A 76 -11.83 14.91 8.93
CA LEU A 76 -12.47 14.14 9.99
C LEU A 76 -13.69 13.34 9.52
N LYS A 77 -13.68 12.90 8.27
CA LYS A 77 -14.72 12.06 7.68
C LYS A 77 -14.63 10.61 8.20
N VAL A 78 -14.85 10.46 9.51
CA VAL A 78 -14.70 9.17 10.19
C VAL A 78 -15.71 8.15 9.68
N LYS A 79 -16.96 8.59 9.44
CA LYS A 79 -18.03 7.71 8.92
C LYS A 79 -17.64 7.12 7.56
N GLU A 80 -17.18 7.96 6.63
CA GLU A 80 -16.75 7.53 5.30
C GLU A 80 -15.55 6.60 5.37
N ASN A 81 -14.56 6.93 6.19
CA ASN A 81 -13.39 6.06 6.40
C ASN A 81 -13.79 4.68 6.96
N THR A 82 -14.75 4.65 7.88
CA THR A 82 -15.26 3.39 8.43
C THR A 82 -16.00 2.57 7.37
N ILE A 83 -16.87 3.21 6.58
CA ILE A 83 -17.58 2.55 5.47
C ILE A 83 -16.59 1.98 4.47
N ILE A 84 -15.56 2.73 4.06
CA ILE A 84 -14.52 2.29 3.14
C ILE A 84 -13.83 1.04 3.70
N SER A 85 -13.39 1.10 4.95
CA SER A 85 -12.64 0.00 5.58
C SER A 85 -13.50 -1.26 5.74
N LEU A 86 -14.72 -1.12 6.23
CA LEU A 86 -15.63 -2.27 6.45
C LEU A 86 -16.08 -2.87 5.11
N SER A 87 -16.45 -2.05 4.12
CA SER A 87 -16.87 -2.56 2.81
C SER A 87 -15.72 -3.27 2.10
N SER A 88 -14.50 -2.70 2.14
CA SER A 88 -13.32 -3.32 1.55
C SER A 88 -12.99 -4.65 2.23
N LEU A 89 -13.05 -4.70 3.56
CA LEU A 89 -12.80 -5.91 4.34
C LEU A 89 -13.84 -6.99 4.05
N PHE A 90 -15.12 -6.62 4.07
CA PHE A 90 -16.21 -7.57 3.86
C PHE A 90 -16.17 -8.18 2.45
N LEU A 91 -16.08 -7.34 1.41
CA LEU A 91 -16.05 -7.80 0.03
C LEU A 91 -14.78 -8.62 -0.28
N SER A 92 -13.61 -8.18 0.18
CA SER A 92 -12.37 -8.95 0.02
C SER A 92 -12.41 -10.27 0.80
N GLY A 93 -13.03 -10.28 1.97
CA GLY A 93 -13.22 -11.48 2.78
C GLY A 93 -14.08 -12.53 2.06
N ILE A 94 -15.18 -12.12 1.44
CA ILE A 94 -16.02 -13.01 0.63
C ILE A 94 -15.20 -13.63 -0.52
N VAL A 95 -14.44 -12.81 -1.25
CA VAL A 95 -13.57 -13.28 -2.33
C VAL A 95 -12.54 -14.28 -1.81
N GLY A 96 -11.90 -13.98 -0.67
CA GLY A 96 -10.93 -14.86 -0.04
C GLY A 96 -11.52 -16.22 0.35
N ILE A 97 -12.71 -16.23 0.96
CA ILE A 97 -13.41 -17.47 1.36
C ILE A 97 -13.77 -18.30 0.12
N ILE A 98 -14.31 -17.68 -0.93
CA ILE A 98 -14.67 -18.38 -2.16
C ILE A 98 -13.43 -19.02 -2.79
N LEU A 99 -12.31 -18.31 -2.87
CA LEU A 99 -11.07 -18.82 -3.45
C LEU A 99 -10.46 -19.93 -2.59
N ALA A 100 -10.49 -19.80 -1.28
CA ALA A 100 -10.01 -20.83 -0.36
C ALA A 100 -10.84 -22.13 -0.49
N ALA A 101 -12.17 -22.01 -0.58
CA ALA A 101 -13.07 -23.14 -0.79
C ALA A 101 -12.84 -23.86 -2.14
N ASN A 102 -12.32 -23.14 -3.15
CA ASN A 102 -11.97 -23.72 -4.45
C ASN A 102 -10.50 -24.19 -4.54
N GLY A 103 -9.77 -24.26 -3.42
CA GLY A 103 -8.41 -24.80 -3.37
C GLY A 103 -7.30 -23.81 -3.79
N PHE A 104 -7.61 -22.53 -3.98
CA PHE A 104 -6.61 -21.50 -4.30
C PHE A 104 -5.91 -20.98 -3.02
N ALA A 105 -5.25 -21.85 -2.25
CA ALA A 105 -4.70 -21.55 -0.93
C ALA A 105 -3.95 -20.18 -0.85
N TYR A 106 -2.70 -20.13 -1.27
CA TYR A 106 -1.88 -18.91 -1.20
C TYR A 106 -2.27 -17.83 -2.24
N TRP A 107 -2.77 -18.24 -3.41
CA TRP A 107 -3.34 -17.31 -4.40
C TRP A 107 -4.62 -16.65 -3.89
N GLY A 108 -5.43 -17.38 -3.12
CA GLY A 108 -6.62 -16.84 -2.46
C GLY A 108 -6.30 -15.64 -1.58
N LEU A 109 -5.24 -15.73 -0.77
CA LEU A 109 -4.78 -14.62 0.09
C LEU A 109 -4.25 -13.43 -0.71
N ALA A 110 -3.51 -13.67 -1.78
CA ALA A 110 -2.99 -12.60 -2.63
C ALA A 110 -4.11 -11.84 -3.36
N ILE A 111 -5.09 -12.57 -3.92
CA ILE A 111 -6.25 -11.97 -4.58
C ILE A 111 -7.16 -11.26 -3.57
N GLN A 112 -7.36 -11.81 -2.38
CA GLN A 112 -8.08 -11.15 -1.29
C GLN A 112 -7.45 -9.79 -0.95
N THR A 113 -6.13 -9.76 -0.75
CA THR A 113 -5.39 -8.53 -0.45
C THR A 113 -5.50 -7.52 -1.60
N MET A 114 -5.35 -7.97 -2.84
CA MET A 114 -5.51 -7.13 -4.02
C MET A 114 -6.92 -6.54 -4.09
N THR A 115 -7.95 -7.35 -3.87
CA THR A 115 -9.35 -6.93 -3.86
C THR A 115 -9.60 -5.87 -2.79
N PHE A 116 -9.07 -6.07 -1.58
CA PHE A 116 -9.14 -5.10 -0.49
C PHE A 116 -8.56 -3.74 -0.91
N VAL A 117 -7.37 -3.74 -1.50
CA VAL A 117 -6.67 -2.53 -1.95
C VAL A 117 -7.44 -1.84 -3.07
N VAL A 118 -7.92 -2.58 -4.07
CA VAL A 118 -8.66 -2.03 -5.21
C VAL A 118 -9.95 -1.38 -4.75
N ILE A 119 -10.75 -2.09 -3.96
CA ILE A 119 -12.03 -1.57 -3.45
C ILE A 119 -11.77 -0.36 -2.55
N GLY A 120 -10.81 -0.45 -1.63
CA GLY A 120 -10.46 0.66 -0.74
C GLY A 120 -10.00 1.90 -1.50
N THR A 121 -9.18 1.72 -2.54
CA THR A 121 -8.74 2.83 -3.41
C THR A 121 -9.91 3.44 -4.17
N ALA A 122 -10.76 2.63 -4.79
CA ALA A 122 -11.93 3.10 -5.53
C ALA A 122 -12.91 3.87 -4.62
N LEU A 123 -13.20 3.35 -3.43
CA LEU A 123 -14.08 4.02 -2.48
C LEU A 123 -13.46 5.30 -1.92
N ASN A 124 -12.15 5.35 -1.70
CA ASN A 124 -11.47 6.60 -1.31
C ASN A 124 -11.67 7.69 -2.37
N TRP A 125 -11.56 7.35 -3.65
CA TRP A 125 -11.84 8.28 -4.75
C TRP A 125 -13.30 8.72 -4.78
N TYR A 126 -14.21 7.79 -4.61
CA TYR A 126 -15.64 8.07 -4.61
C TYR A 126 -16.05 9.05 -3.50
N PHE A 127 -15.60 8.83 -2.27
CA PHE A 127 -15.96 9.68 -1.13
C PHE A 127 -15.15 10.98 -1.04
N ALA A 128 -13.94 11.01 -1.53
CA ALA A 128 -13.10 12.21 -1.48
C ALA A 128 -13.57 13.30 -2.43
N HIS A 129 -14.23 12.95 -3.55
CA HIS A 129 -14.66 13.88 -4.61
C HIS A 129 -13.53 14.81 -5.09
N TRP A 130 -12.29 14.39 -4.93
CA TRP A 130 -11.11 15.16 -5.31
C TRP A 130 -10.59 14.72 -6.68
N LYS A 131 -10.08 15.65 -7.47
CA LYS A 131 -9.50 15.36 -8.78
C LYS A 131 -8.06 15.86 -8.84
N PRO A 132 -7.10 15.04 -9.26
CA PRO A 132 -5.73 15.47 -9.43
C PRO A 132 -5.62 16.49 -10.58
N SER A 133 -4.78 17.49 -10.38
CA SER A 133 -4.39 18.42 -11.45
C SER A 133 -3.10 17.91 -12.10
N PHE A 134 -2.96 18.10 -13.42
CA PHE A 134 -1.71 17.79 -14.13
C PHE A 134 -0.59 18.82 -13.89
N ARG A 135 -0.83 19.85 -13.06
CA ARG A 135 0.23 20.76 -12.64
C ARG A 135 1.09 20.08 -11.57
N ILE A 136 2.22 19.55 -12.01
CA ILE A 136 3.16 18.86 -11.12
C ILE A 136 4.08 19.90 -10.50
N ASP A 137 3.92 20.14 -9.20
CA ASP A 137 4.81 20.99 -8.41
C ASP A 137 5.29 20.17 -7.20
N PHE A 138 6.58 19.88 -7.16
CA PHE A 138 7.20 19.12 -6.07
C PHE A 138 7.76 20.00 -4.95
N SER A 139 7.60 21.31 -5.01
CA SER A 139 8.07 22.24 -3.96
C SER A 139 7.52 21.85 -2.58
N PRO A 140 6.22 21.50 -2.42
CA PRO A 140 5.68 21.07 -1.14
C PRO A 140 6.35 19.81 -0.58
N ILE A 141 6.75 18.88 -1.46
CA ILE A 141 7.44 17.65 -1.07
C ILE A 141 8.81 17.95 -0.45
N ARG A 142 9.55 18.87 -1.05
CA ARG A 142 10.88 19.26 -0.56
C ARG A 142 10.82 19.84 0.86
N GLU A 143 9.81 20.65 1.15
CA GLU A 143 9.58 21.20 2.50
C GLU A 143 9.22 20.10 3.52
N MET A 144 8.41 19.12 3.09
CA MET A 144 7.96 18.03 3.94
C MET A 144 9.00 16.90 4.10
N PHE A 145 10.02 16.87 3.26
CA PHE A 145 10.98 15.76 3.18
C PHE A 145 11.78 15.57 4.47
N GLY A 146 12.21 16.67 5.09
CA GLY A 146 13.01 16.61 6.32
C GLY A 146 12.29 15.95 7.50
N PHE A 147 10.98 16.19 7.64
CA PHE A 147 10.16 15.54 8.66
C PHE A 147 9.81 14.11 8.27
N SER A 148 9.41 13.91 7.01
CA SER A 148 8.97 12.61 6.51
C SER A 148 10.09 11.58 6.48
N SER A 149 11.33 11.98 6.16
CA SER A 149 12.48 11.07 6.14
C SER A 149 12.82 10.53 7.53
N LYS A 150 12.79 11.38 8.56
CA LYS A 150 13.00 10.94 9.94
C LYS A 150 11.93 9.93 10.37
N MET A 151 10.68 10.20 10.04
CA MET A 151 9.57 9.32 10.35
C MET A 151 9.65 7.99 9.59
N LEU A 152 10.10 8.02 8.34
CA LEU A 152 10.32 6.83 7.51
C LEU A 152 11.41 5.94 8.11
N ILE A 153 12.54 6.50 8.50
CA ILE A 153 13.63 5.76 9.13
C ILE A 153 13.13 5.05 10.40
N THR A 154 12.41 5.77 11.26
CA THR A 154 11.83 5.19 12.48
C THR A 154 10.88 4.03 12.15
N GLN A 155 9.99 4.20 11.17
CA GLN A 155 9.06 3.14 10.76
C GLN A 155 9.77 1.92 10.17
N VAL A 156 10.81 2.12 9.38
CA VAL A 156 11.61 1.02 8.84
C VAL A 156 12.24 0.20 9.96
N PHE A 157 12.83 0.85 10.97
CA PHE A 157 13.39 0.15 12.13
C PHE A 157 12.33 -0.64 12.91
N ILE A 158 11.14 -0.07 13.12
CA ILE A 158 10.03 -0.74 13.81
C ILE A 158 9.60 -1.98 13.02
N ILE A 159 9.39 -1.85 11.71
CA ILE A 159 8.95 -2.96 10.85
C ILE A 159 10.00 -4.07 10.78
N ILE A 160 11.28 -3.73 10.65
CA ILE A 160 12.37 -4.71 10.69
C ILE A 160 12.33 -5.48 12.00
N ASN A 161 12.27 -4.77 13.14
CA ASN A 161 12.26 -5.40 14.46
C ASN A 161 11.03 -6.33 14.64
N GLN A 162 9.85 -5.89 14.23
CA GLN A 162 8.61 -6.69 14.34
C GLN A 162 8.62 -7.95 13.45
N ASN A 163 9.24 -7.89 12.28
CA ASN A 163 9.19 -8.99 11.32
C ASN A 163 10.45 -9.87 11.32
N LEU A 164 11.49 -9.50 12.07
CA LEU A 164 12.76 -10.23 12.09
C LEU A 164 12.57 -11.69 12.51
N PHE A 165 11.76 -11.94 13.54
CA PHE A 165 11.42 -13.28 13.99
C PHE A 165 10.63 -14.08 12.94
N SER A 166 9.69 -13.45 12.23
CA SER A 166 8.89 -14.12 11.20
C SER A 166 9.76 -14.56 10.01
N VAL A 167 10.73 -13.72 9.61
CA VAL A 167 11.67 -14.06 8.53
C VAL A 167 12.61 -15.19 8.94
N LEU A 168 13.14 -15.15 10.18
CA LEU A 168 14.00 -16.22 10.71
C LEU A 168 13.23 -17.54 10.84
N LEU A 169 12.04 -17.52 11.42
CA LEU A 169 11.20 -18.71 11.55
C LEU A 169 10.85 -19.28 10.17
N GLY A 170 10.45 -18.43 9.19
CA GLY A 170 10.14 -18.87 7.84
C GLY A 170 11.31 -19.55 7.14
N LYS A 171 12.56 -19.12 7.41
CA LYS A 171 13.73 -19.75 6.80
C LYS A 171 14.17 -21.03 7.51
N PHE A 172 14.11 -21.08 8.84
CA PHE A 172 14.68 -22.19 9.61
C PHE A 172 13.67 -23.29 9.95
N TYR A 173 12.37 -22.97 10.05
CA TYR A 173 11.33 -23.92 10.42
C TYR A 173 10.51 -24.50 9.26
N THR A 174 10.63 -23.94 8.05
CA THR A 174 9.90 -24.46 6.87
C THR A 174 10.62 -25.69 6.23
N LYS A 175 11.71 -26.17 6.83
CA LYS A 175 12.48 -27.33 6.33
C LYS A 175 12.18 -28.66 7.08
N GLN A 176 11.00 -28.77 7.72
CA GLN A 176 10.53 -30.05 8.25
C GLN A 176 9.26 -30.48 7.54
#